data_fab8be813a271f91048f8a2e5e096b4a
#
_entry.id   fab8be813a271f91048f8a2e5e096b4a
#
_cell.length_a   1.000
_cell.length_b   1.000
_cell.length_c   1.000
_cell.angle_alpha   90.00
_cell.angle_beta   90.00
_cell.angle_gamma   90.00
#
_symmetry.space_group_name_H-M   'P 1'
#
loop_
_entity.id
_entity.type
_entity.pdbx_description
1 polymer ?
#
loop_
_entity_poly.entity_id
_entity_poly.type
_entity_poly.pdbx_seq_one_letter_code
_entity_poly.pdbx_strand_id
1 'polypeptide(L)'
;MAYKIADTVFDTALTYLKNNCDTVVVLSGDPASYTEAITNNGGSNKRIATVSVTSSSFTVADGAADGRKVTVAAQNDVAVVAPGDASHVAWLDTGNTEILFVTQLTTNRTGLTASDTLDIPAHFAAFRDAVVAS
;
A
#
# COMPACT_ATOMS: atom_id res chain seq x y z
N MET A 1 2.78 8.58 -33.25
CA MET A 1 2.28 7.24 -32.92
C MET A 1 2.24 7.09 -31.41
N ALA A 2 1.12 6.65 -30.90
CA ALA A 2 1.01 6.36 -29.46
C ALA A 2 1.54 4.95 -29.19
N TYR A 3 2.30 4.80 -28.11
CA TYR A 3 2.73 3.50 -27.63
C TYR A 3 1.73 2.99 -26.60
N LYS A 4 1.41 1.74 -26.69
CA LYS A 4 0.43 1.11 -25.80
C LYS A 4 0.99 -0.18 -25.22
N ILE A 5 0.61 -0.42 -23.97
CA ILE A 5 0.79 -1.72 -23.34
C ILE A 5 -0.61 -2.27 -23.14
N ALA A 6 -0.84 -3.53 -23.55
CA ALA A 6 -2.16 -4.14 -23.41
C ALA A 6 -2.61 -4.18 -21.93
N ASP A 7 -3.88 -3.89 -21.69
CA ASP A 7 -4.44 -3.90 -20.34
C ASP A 7 -4.22 -5.23 -19.62
N THR A 8 -4.21 -6.35 -20.37
CA THR A 8 -3.96 -7.68 -19.80
C THR A 8 -2.58 -7.80 -19.17
N VAL A 9 -1.58 -7.08 -19.68
CA VAL A 9 -0.22 -7.05 -19.08
C VAL A 9 -0.27 -6.35 -17.72
N PHE A 10 -0.92 -5.19 -17.66
CA PHE A 10 -1.10 -4.47 -16.40
C PHE A 10 -1.97 -5.25 -15.42
N ASP A 11 -3.06 -5.85 -15.90
CA ASP A 11 -3.97 -6.62 -15.06
C ASP A 11 -3.27 -7.80 -14.41
N THR A 12 -2.35 -8.47 -15.12
CA THR A 12 -1.57 -9.58 -14.54
C THR A 12 -0.74 -9.10 -13.35
N ALA A 13 -0.05 -7.96 -13.48
CA ALA A 13 0.75 -7.40 -12.40
C ALA A 13 -0.13 -6.93 -11.24
N LEU A 14 -1.23 -6.24 -11.54
CA LEU A 14 -2.15 -5.73 -10.51
C LEU A 14 -2.91 -6.86 -9.81
N THR A 15 -3.26 -7.92 -10.53
CA THR A 15 -3.88 -9.10 -9.94
C THR A 15 -2.91 -9.83 -9.00
N TYR A 16 -1.62 -9.82 -9.31
CA TYR A 16 -0.61 -10.34 -8.39
C TYR A 16 -0.65 -9.57 -7.06
N LEU A 17 -0.70 -8.24 -7.11
CA LEU A 17 -0.83 -7.43 -5.89
C LEU A 17 -2.11 -7.78 -5.13
N LYS A 18 -3.22 -7.84 -5.82
CA LYS A 18 -4.53 -8.15 -5.24
C LYS A 18 -4.55 -9.51 -4.55
N ASN A 19 -3.99 -10.54 -5.20
CA ASN A 19 -4.07 -11.91 -4.71
C ASN A 19 -3.04 -12.24 -3.63
N ASN A 20 -1.94 -11.48 -3.56
CA ASN A 20 -0.84 -11.76 -2.65
C ASN A 20 -0.75 -10.81 -1.47
N CYS A 21 -1.39 -9.64 -1.54
CA CYS A 21 -1.41 -8.72 -0.40
C CYS A 21 -2.37 -9.23 0.66
N ASP A 22 -1.85 -9.60 1.81
CA ASP A 22 -2.64 -10.08 2.94
C ASP A 22 -2.62 -9.12 4.13
N THR A 23 -1.78 -8.10 4.10
CA THR A 23 -1.63 -7.16 5.21
C THR A 23 -1.33 -5.76 4.65
N VAL A 24 -2.00 -4.76 5.22
CA VAL A 24 -1.69 -3.36 4.99
C VAL A 24 -1.17 -2.79 6.31
N VAL A 25 -0.03 -2.09 6.25
CA VAL A 25 0.59 -1.48 7.42
C VAL A 25 0.73 0.02 7.22
N VAL A 26 0.61 0.75 8.34
CA VAL A 26 0.90 2.19 8.39
C VAL A 26 2.25 2.36 9.04
N LEU A 27 3.08 3.20 8.45
CA LEU A 27 4.49 3.30 8.79
C LEU A 27 4.88 4.74 9.16
N SER A 28 5.92 4.86 9.98
CA SER A 28 6.50 6.16 10.34
C SER A 28 7.46 6.70 9.28
N GLY A 29 7.73 5.95 8.23
CA GLY A 29 8.62 6.35 7.15
C GLY A 29 8.71 5.28 6.08
N ASP A 30 9.53 5.53 5.06
CA ASP A 30 9.77 4.59 3.98
C ASP A 30 10.61 3.42 4.50
N PRO A 31 10.12 2.18 4.46
CA PRO A 31 10.87 1.03 4.98
C PRO A 31 11.97 0.62 4.00
N ALA A 32 13.16 0.35 4.52
CA ALA A 32 14.26 -0.17 3.72
C ALA A 32 14.17 -1.67 3.52
N SER A 33 13.35 -2.38 4.33
CA SER A 33 13.22 -3.83 4.27
C SER A 33 11.86 -4.28 4.80
N TYR A 34 11.51 -5.52 4.49
CA TYR A 34 10.29 -6.15 5.02
C TYR A 34 10.28 -6.12 6.56
N THR A 35 11.43 -6.39 7.19
CA THR A 35 11.54 -6.38 8.65
C THR A 35 11.17 -5.01 9.23
N GLU A 36 11.61 -3.91 8.60
CA GLU A 36 11.26 -2.56 9.05
C GLU A 36 9.77 -2.29 8.93
N ALA A 37 9.11 -2.87 7.93
CA ALA A 37 7.67 -2.69 7.71
C ALA A 37 6.81 -3.53 8.65
N ILE A 38 7.29 -4.68 9.11
CA ILE A 38 6.50 -5.62 9.91
C ILE A 38 6.79 -5.53 11.41
N THR A 39 7.80 -4.76 11.83
CA THR A 39 8.19 -4.62 13.21
C THR A 39 7.78 -3.24 13.76
N ASN A 40 7.25 -3.23 14.98
CA ASN A 40 6.73 -2.04 15.61
C ASN A 40 7.76 -0.89 15.65
N ASN A 41 7.25 0.31 15.44
CA ASN A 41 8.06 1.53 15.36
C ASN A 41 9.02 1.65 16.55
N GLY A 42 10.28 1.89 16.24
CA GLY A 42 11.37 2.01 17.22
C GLY A 42 12.69 1.67 16.56
N GLY A 43 13.72 2.46 16.78
CA GLY A 43 15.00 2.32 16.06
C GLY A 43 14.77 2.53 14.56
N SER A 44 15.19 1.55 13.73
CA SER A 44 14.96 1.58 12.29
C SER A 44 13.60 1.03 11.88
N ASN A 45 12.87 0.38 12.79
CA ASN A 45 11.56 -0.25 12.50
C ASN A 45 10.46 0.81 12.47
N LYS A 46 9.41 0.58 11.68
CA LYS A 46 8.51 1.67 11.28
C LYS A 46 7.02 1.38 11.44
N ARG A 47 6.60 0.18 11.84
CA ARG A 47 5.18 -0.15 11.89
C ARG A 47 4.45 0.59 13.00
N ILE A 48 3.43 1.36 12.63
CA ILE A 48 2.53 2.08 13.56
C ILE A 48 1.22 1.32 13.73
N ALA A 49 0.66 0.82 12.63
CA ALA A 49 -0.61 0.12 12.64
C ALA A 49 -0.61 -0.99 11.59
N THR A 50 -1.48 -1.98 11.77
CA THR A 50 -1.58 -3.11 10.85
C THR A 50 -3.03 -3.58 10.73
N VAL A 51 -3.41 -4.01 9.55
CA VAL A 51 -4.73 -4.58 9.28
C VAL A 51 -4.60 -5.69 8.26
N SER A 52 -5.34 -6.79 8.48
CA SER A 52 -5.41 -7.89 7.51
C SER A 52 -6.41 -7.54 6.42
N VAL A 53 -6.06 -7.87 5.19
CA VAL A 53 -6.92 -7.68 4.02
C VAL A 53 -7.02 -8.98 3.23
N THR A 54 -7.99 -9.05 2.34
CA THR A 54 -8.17 -10.20 1.43
C THR A 54 -8.25 -9.70 -0.01
N SER A 55 -8.25 -10.60 -0.97
CA SER A 55 -8.38 -10.22 -2.38
C SER A 55 -9.67 -9.44 -2.65
N SER A 56 -10.74 -9.66 -1.87
CA SER A 56 -11.99 -8.92 -2.02
C SER A 56 -11.88 -7.46 -1.58
N SER A 57 -10.82 -7.08 -0.87
CA SER A 57 -10.56 -5.69 -0.51
C SER A 57 -10.03 -4.86 -1.69
N PHE A 58 -9.68 -5.48 -2.80
CA PHE A 58 -9.04 -4.85 -3.94
C PHE A 58 -9.92 -4.89 -5.18
N THR A 59 -9.88 -3.83 -5.99
CA THR A 59 -10.58 -3.74 -7.26
C THR A 59 -9.63 -3.30 -8.35
N VAL A 60 -9.55 -4.06 -9.44
CA VAL A 60 -8.78 -3.71 -10.65
C VAL A 60 -9.71 -2.97 -11.61
N ALA A 61 -9.27 -1.83 -12.13
CA ALA A 61 -10.09 -0.99 -13.01
C ALA A 61 -9.20 -0.12 -13.92
N ASP A 62 -9.84 0.63 -14.80
CA ASP A 62 -9.14 1.60 -15.65
C ASP A 62 -8.47 2.68 -14.81
N GLY A 63 -7.29 3.13 -15.26
CA GLY A 63 -6.62 4.28 -14.68
C GLY A 63 -7.38 5.59 -14.97
N ALA A 64 -6.97 6.65 -14.31
CA ALA A 64 -7.66 7.93 -14.41
C ALA A 64 -7.59 8.55 -15.82
N ALA A 65 -6.46 8.39 -16.52
CA ALA A 65 -6.24 8.93 -17.86
C ALA A 65 -5.94 7.80 -18.86
N ASP A 66 -5.06 6.88 -18.48
CA ASP A 66 -4.68 5.72 -19.27
C ASP A 66 -4.23 4.60 -18.32
N GLY A 67 -3.96 3.42 -18.87
CA GLY A 67 -3.47 2.29 -18.10
C GLY A 67 -4.52 1.67 -17.19
N ARG A 68 -4.04 0.98 -16.17
CA ARG A 68 -4.90 0.24 -15.21
C ARG A 68 -4.45 0.51 -13.79
N LYS A 69 -5.36 0.34 -12.85
CA LYS A 69 -5.06 0.50 -11.42
C LYS A 69 -5.72 -0.59 -10.59
N VAL A 70 -5.15 -0.86 -9.41
CA VAL A 70 -5.78 -1.64 -8.36
C VAL A 70 -5.97 -0.75 -7.14
N THR A 71 -7.20 -0.70 -6.64
CA THR A 71 -7.58 0.13 -5.49
C THR A 71 -7.88 -0.78 -4.31
N VAL A 72 -7.28 -0.48 -3.15
CA VAL A 72 -7.69 -1.11 -1.89
C VAL A 72 -8.78 -0.27 -1.24
N ALA A 73 -9.81 -0.94 -0.73
CA ALA A 73 -10.91 -0.28 -0.03
C ALA A 73 -10.40 0.40 1.26
N ALA A 74 -11.07 1.46 1.68
CA ALA A 74 -10.77 2.13 2.94
C ALA A 74 -10.85 1.15 4.12
N GLN A 75 -9.91 1.27 5.06
CA GLN A 75 -9.87 0.47 6.28
C GLN A 75 -10.09 1.42 7.46
N ASN A 76 -11.21 1.26 8.16
CA ASN A 76 -11.58 2.14 9.26
C ASN A 76 -11.28 1.51 10.61
N ASP A 77 -11.02 2.34 11.61
CA ASP A 77 -10.80 1.92 12.99
C ASP A 77 -9.64 0.92 13.12
N VAL A 78 -8.58 1.12 12.35
CA VAL A 78 -7.39 0.26 12.39
C VAL A 78 -6.64 0.52 13.70
N ALA A 79 -6.34 -0.56 14.43
CA ALA A 79 -5.65 -0.44 15.71
C ALA A 79 -4.20 0.01 15.53
N VAL A 80 -3.81 1.03 16.28
CA VAL A 80 -2.41 1.46 16.38
C VAL A 80 -1.70 0.51 17.33
N VAL A 81 -0.58 -0.07 16.89
CA VAL A 81 0.17 -1.07 17.67
C VAL A 81 1.45 -0.52 18.27
N ALA A 82 1.89 0.67 17.83
CA ALA A 82 3.08 1.33 18.36
C ALA A 82 2.91 2.85 18.26
N PRO A 83 3.44 3.63 19.21
CA PRO A 83 3.35 5.09 19.15
C PRO A 83 4.24 5.66 18.05
N GLY A 84 3.87 6.82 17.55
CA GLY A 84 4.67 7.56 16.58
C GLY A 84 3.82 8.38 15.62
N ASP A 85 4.46 8.88 14.58
CA ASP A 85 3.84 9.69 13.54
C ASP A 85 3.74 8.85 12.26
N ALA A 86 2.56 8.79 11.68
CA ALA A 86 2.30 7.99 10.48
C ALA A 86 2.47 8.84 9.22
N SER A 87 3.24 8.36 8.26
CA SER A 87 3.51 9.07 7.00
C SER A 87 3.39 8.20 5.75
N HIS A 88 3.46 6.88 5.90
CA HIS A 88 3.48 5.94 4.77
C HIS A 88 2.53 4.78 5.00
N VAL A 89 2.13 4.14 3.91
CA VAL A 89 1.34 2.90 3.91
C VAL A 89 2.06 1.89 3.02
N ALA A 90 2.12 0.64 3.44
CA ALA A 90 2.70 -0.44 2.66
C ALA A 90 1.73 -1.62 2.55
N TRP A 91 1.77 -2.28 1.39
CA TRP A 91 1.06 -3.52 1.13
C TRP A 91 2.07 -4.67 1.22
N LEU A 92 1.77 -5.65 2.06
CA LEU A 92 2.70 -6.74 2.36
C LEU A 92 2.12 -8.10 1.97
N ASP A 93 2.99 -8.97 1.51
CA ASP A 93 2.74 -10.41 1.39
C ASP A 93 3.52 -11.09 2.50
N THR A 94 2.87 -11.39 3.61
CA THR A 94 3.54 -11.97 4.78
C THR A 94 3.94 -13.42 4.54
N GLY A 95 3.23 -14.13 3.66
CA GLY A 95 3.58 -15.51 3.30
C GLY A 95 4.91 -15.62 2.60
N ASN A 96 5.26 -14.61 1.78
CA ASN A 96 6.53 -14.56 1.05
C ASN A 96 7.52 -13.55 1.63
N THR A 97 7.21 -12.92 2.75
CA THR A 97 8.03 -11.89 3.42
C THR A 97 8.46 -10.79 2.47
N GLU A 98 7.49 -10.22 1.73
CA GLU A 98 7.75 -9.28 0.65
C GLU A 98 6.93 -8.00 0.84
N ILE A 99 7.55 -6.85 0.54
CA ILE A 99 6.86 -5.58 0.39
C ILE A 99 6.41 -5.48 -1.07
N LEU A 100 5.08 -5.36 -1.27
CA LEU A 100 4.52 -5.29 -2.62
C LEU A 100 4.42 -3.86 -3.14
N PHE A 101 4.12 -2.91 -2.27
CA PHE A 101 3.87 -1.53 -2.67
C PHE A 101 3.98 -0.62 -1.45
N VAL A 102 4.58 0.57 -1.62
CA VAL A 102 4.67 1.59 -0.58
C VAL A 102 4.21 2.93 -1.17
N THR A 103 3.42 3.67 -0.41
CA THR A 103 2.99 5.01 -0.80
C THR A 103 2.97 5.94 0.42
N GLN A 104 3.03 7.24 0.18
CA GLN A 104 2.89 8.24 1.24
C GLN A 104 1.43 8.53 1.51
N LEU A 105 1.11 8.82 2.77
CA LEU A 105 -0.19 9.36 3.14
C LEU A 105 -0.33 10.78 2.58
N THR A 106 -1.52 11.13 2.11
CA THR A 106 -1.82 12.49 1.66
C THR A 106 -1.69 13.48 2.83
N THR A 107 -2.13 13.06 4.02
CA THR A 107 -2.02 13.83 5.25
C THR A 107 -1.40 12.96 6.32
N ASN A 108 -0.27 13.39 6.87
CA ASN A 108 0.38 12.66 7.96
C ASN A 108 -0.46 12.72 9.23
N ARG A 109 -0.40 11.66 10.03
CA ARG A 109 -1.04 11.59 11.34
C ARG A 109 0.05 11.61 12.41
N THR A 110 -0.04 12.54 13.35
CA THR A 110 0.99 12.75 14.36
C THR A 110 0.47 12.42 15.75
N GLY A 111 1.38 12.08 16.67
CA GLY A 111 1.06 11.87 18.08
C GLY A 111 0.22 10.63 18.34
N LEU A 112 0.31 9.59 17.50
CA LEU A 112 -0.44 8.36 17.70
C LEU A 112 0.14 7.55 18.86
N THR A 113 -0.75 6.92 19.63
CA THR A 113 -0.38 6.00 20.73
C THR A 113 -0.99 4.63 20.50
N ALA A 114 -0.49 3.62 21.22
CA ALA A 114 -0.94 2.23 21.03
C ALA A 114 -2.41 1.99 21.40
N SER A 115 -3.09 2.95 22.02
CA SER A 115 -4.52 2.85 22.33
C SER A 115 -5.41 3.53 21.30
N ASP A 116 -4.80 4.21 20.30
CA ASP A 116 -5.55 4.93 19.27
C ASP A 116 -6.01 3.99 18.16
N THR A 117 -6.95 4.48 17.36
CA THR A 117 -7.30 3.90 16.07
C THR A 117 -7.10 4.94 14.98
N LEU A 118 -6.96 4.49 13.74
CA LEU A 118 -6.87 5.40 12.60
C LEU A 118 -7.60 4.81 11.40
N ASP A 119 -7.98 5.68 10.48
CA ASP A 119 -8.60 5.29 9.23
C ASP A 119 -7.54 5.37 8.13
N ILE A 120 -7.44 4.30 7.34
CA ILE A 120 -6.60 4.27 6.14
C ILE A 120 -7.53 4.53 4.96
N PRO A 121 -7.42 5.67 4.27
CA PRO A 121 -8.29 5.95 3.13
C PRO A 121 -8.06 4.96 1.99
N ALA A 122 -9.07 4.78 1.14
CA ALA A 122 -8.89 4.02 -0.09
C ALA A 122 -7.78 4.65 -0.92
N HIS A 123 -6.91 3.82 -1.48
CA HIS A 123 -5.79 4.27 -2.28
C HIS A 123 -5.45 3.21 -3.32
N PHE A 124 -4.57 3.54 -4.26
CA PHE A 124 -4.35 2.66 -5.40
C PHE A 124 -2.90 2.65 -5.86
N ALA A 125 -2.52 1.54 -6.52
CA ALA A 125 -1.32 1.42 -7.32
C ALA A 125 -1.74 1.39 -8.79
N ALA A 126 -1.05 2.12 -9.66
CA ALA A 126 -1.43 2.24 -11.06
C ALA A 126 -0.23 2.06 -11.98
N PHE A 127 -0.50 1.41 -13.12
CA PHE A 127 0.41 1.42 -14.27
C PHE A 127 -0.20 2.30 -15.35
N ARG A 128 0.60 3.13 -15.95
CA ARG A 128 0.20 4.00 -17.04
C ARG A 128 0.83 3.53 -18.35
N ASP A 129 0.21 3.91 -19.46
CA ASP A 129 0.76 3.60 -20.79
C ASP A 129 2.15 4.19 -20.93
N ALA A 130 2.97 3.48 -21.71
CA ALA A 130 4.35 3.88 -21.92
C ALA A 130 4.43 5.25 -22.61
N VAL A 131 5.40 6.04 -22.18
CA VAL A 131 5.76 7.31 -22.81
C VAL A 131 7.14 7.15 -23.40
N VAL A 132 7.29 7.50 -24.67
CA VAL A 132 8.58 7.44 -25.34
C VAL A 132 9.31 8.75 -25.15
N ALA A 133 10.48 8.67 -24.54
CA ALA A 133 11.39 9.81 -24.46
C ALA A 133 11.98 10.08 -25.83
N SER A 134 11.94 11.30 -26.28
CA SER A 134 12.50 11.73 -27.55
C SER A 134 13.77 12.55 -27.36
#